data_c3db53b5c287598bcbbe115abed5e9ac
#
_entry.id   c3db53b5c287598bcbbe115abed5e9ac
#
_cell.length_a   1.000
_cell.length_b   1.000
_cell.length_c   1.000
_cell.angle_alpha   90.00
_cell.angle_beta   90.00
_cell.angle_gamma   90.00
#
_symmetry.space_group_name_H-M   'P 1'
#
loop_
_entity.id
_entity.type
_entity.pdbx_description
1 polymer ?
#
loop_
_entity_poly.entity_id
_entity_poly.type
_entity_poly.pdbx_seq_one_letter_code
_entity_poly.pdbx_strand_id
1 'polypeptide(L)'
;DLFLILKKFGDEMNKDTIETSREALIKDVVMIAARILLESGAEGTRVEDTMARIATKLGYPESNSFVTNTVIEFVLHNEAYPRLYRIKTRDTNLIKISQANEISRQITNGTMTLEEAKYQLEEIYVAKRDSSLPFKGIAAAIIATSFLYLQGGRLVDIITAVLAGTIGYLVVEILDRKLHAQFIPEFIGSLVIGIISVIGHAFVPSGDLATIIIAAVMPIVPGVLITNAIQDLFGGHMLMFTTKSLEALVTAFGIGAGVS
;
A
#
# COMPACT_ATOMS: atom_id res chain seq x y z
N ASP A 1 -8.32 60.22 -8.02
CA ASP A 1 -7.28 59.49 -7.26
C ASP A 1 -7.85 58.38 -6.37
N LEU A 2 -9.01 58.63 -5.70
CA LEU A 2 -9.67 57.62 -4.86
C LEU A 2 -10.11 56.37 -5.65
N PHE A 3 -10.61 56.58 -6.88
CA PHE A 3 -11.05 55.50 -7.77
C PHE A 3 -9.88 54.56 -8.20
N LEU A 4 -8.68 55.13 -8.44
CA LEU A 4 -7.48 54.38 -8.78
C LEU A 4 -6.97 53.54 -7.57
N ILE A 5 -7.09 54.12 -6.35
CA ILE A 5 -6.70 53.42 -5.11
C ILE A 5 -7.67 52.26 -4.85
N LEU A 6 -8.97 52.46 -4.95
CA LEU A 6 -9.99 51.42 -4.77
C LEU A 6 -9.88 50.31 -5.82
N LYS A 7 -9.57 50.65 -7.07
CA LYS A 7 -9.33 49.68 -8.13
C LYS A 7 -8.09 48.84 -7.84
N LYS A 8 -6.97 49.47 -7.40
CA LYS A 8 -5.76 48.81 -7.04
C LYS A 8 -5.94 47.83 -5.85
N PHE A 9 -6.67 48.28 -4.80
CA PHE A 9 -7.06 47.43 -3.66
C PHE A 9 -7.95 46.26 -4.10
N GLY A 10 -8.91 46.49 -4.98
CA GLY A 10 -9.77 45.43 -5.51
C GLY A 10 -9.00 44.41 -6.34
N ASP A 11 -8.03 44.84 -7.15
CA ASP A 11 -7.18 43.97 -7.96
C ASP A 11 -6.20 43.19 -7.10
N GLU A 12 -5.63 43.78 -6.04
CA GLU A 12 -4.78 43.08 -5.06
C GLU A 12 -5.56 42.04 -4.25
N MET A 13 -6.74 42.40 -3.70
CA MET A 13 -7.62 41.45 -2.99
C MET A 13 -8.06 40.28 -3.87
N ASN A 14 -8.36 40.52 -5.13
CA ASN A 14 -8.77 39.47 -6.06
C ASN A 14 -7.58 38.55 -6.39
N LYS A 15 -6.37 39.09 -6.51
CA LYS A 15 -5.14 38.34 -6.75
C LYS A 15 -4.81 37.44 -5.56
N ASP A 16 -4.87 37.97 -4.32
CA ASP A 16 -4.64 37.20 -3.10
C ASP A 16 -5.68 36.06 -2.93
N THR A 17 -6.94 36.33 -3.26
CA THR A 17 -8.00 35.31 -3.20
C THR A 17 -7.79 34.19 -4.22
N ILE A 18 -7.34 34.53 -5.43
CA ILE A 18 -7.06 33.54 -6.49
C ILE A 18 -5.81 32.71 -6.13
N GLU A 19 -4.76 33.34 -5.61
CA GLU A 19 -3.53 32.69 -5.20
C GLU A 19 -3.79 31.71 -4.04
N THR A 20 -4.55 32.13 -3.02
CA THR A 20 -4.98 31.27 -1.91
C THR A 20 -5.82 30.08 -2.40
N SER A 21 -6.70 30.30 -3.38
CA SER A 21 -7.52 29.22 -3.97
C SER A 21 -6.67 28.22 -4.75
N ARG A 22 -5.67 28.67 -5.52
CA ARG A 22 -4.74 27.81 -6.25
C ARG A 22 -3.86 27.00 -5.32
N GLU A 23 -3.32 27.62 -4.27
CA GLU A 23 -2.54 26.89 -3.26
C GLU A 23 -3.34 25.81 -2.55
N ALA A 24 -4.61 26.09 -2.23
CA ALA A 24 -5.51 25.11 -1.65
C ALA A 24 -5.68 23.89 -2.58
N LEU A 25 -5.84 24.12 -3.89
CA LEU A 25 -5.96 23.06 -4.88
C LEU A 25 -4.66 22.24 -5.02
N ILE A 26 -3.51 22.91 -5.01
CA ILE A 26 -2.20 22.24 -5.03
C ILE A 26 -2.06 21.33 -3.80
N LYS A 27 -2.35 21.87 -2.61
CA LYS A 27 -2.32 21.09 -1.36
C LYS A 27 -3.26 19.89 -1.41
N ASP A 28 -4.46 20.04 -1.99
CA ASP A 28 -5.42 18.95 -2.17
C ASP A 28 -4.84 17.85 -3.07
N VAL A 29 -4.33 18.20 -4.25
CA VAL A 29 -3.77 17.24 -5.21
C VAL A 29 -2.59 16.47 -4.61
N VAL A 30 -1.65 17.18 -3.99
CA VAL A 30 -0.47 16.57 -3.35
C VAL A 30 -0.90 15.61 -2.23
N MET A 31 -1.82 16.04 -1.36
CA MET A 31 -2.27 15.24 -0.22
C MET A 31 -3.09 14.02 -0.63
N ILE A 32 -3.95 14.13 -1.66
CA ILE A 32 -4.70 12.97 -2.16
C ILE A 32 -3.75 11.96 -2.81
N ALA A 33 -2.78 12.40 -3.62
CA ALA A 33 -1.79 11.52 -4.21
C ALA A 33 -0.96 10.79 -3.14
N ALA A 34 -0.44 11.53 -2.14
CA ALA A 34 0.30 10.97 -1.02
C ALA A 34 -0.54 9.96 -0.22
N ARG A 35 -1.80 10.28 0.03
CA ARG A 35 -2.74 9.42 0.74
C ARG A 35 -2.98 8.11 0.00
N ILE A 36 -3.26 8.18 -1.32
CA ILE A 36 -3.44 6.98 -2.15
C ILE A 36 -2.20 6.09 -2.08
N LEU A 37 -1.01 6.67 -2.23
CA LEU A 37 0.25 5.93 -2.18
C LEU A 37 0.45 5.24 -0.83
N LEU A 38 0.31 5.99 0.28
CA LEU A 38 0.58 5.46 1.62
C LEU A 38 -0.46 4.45 2.07
N GLU A 39 -1.76 4.72 1.85
CA GLU A 39 -2.85 3.78 2.15
C GLU A 39 -2.76 2.51 1.29
N SER A 40 -2.16 2.59 0.10
CA SER A 40 -1.93 1.45 -0.79
C SER A 40 -0.60 0.73 -0.56
N GLY A 41 0.13 1.08 0.50
CA GLY A 41 1.31 0.34 0.95
C GLY A 41 2.62 0.78 0.30
N ALA A 42 2.72 1.98 -0.27
CA ALA A 42 3.99 2.50 -0.79
C ALA A 42 4.99 2.77 0.36
N GLU A 43 6.26 2.78 0.00
CA GLU A 43 7.36 3.20 0.89
C GLU A 43 7.36 4.73 1.09
N GLY A 44 7.85 5.21 2.25
CA GLY A 44 7.86 6.62 2.63
C GLY A 44 8.61 7.50 1.65
N THR A 45 9.77 7.05 1.20
CA THR A 45 10.59 7.76 0.20
C THR A 45 9.81 8.05 -1.08
N ARG A 46 9.04 7.10 -1.59
CA ARG A 46 8.20 7.28 -2.79
C ARG A 46 7.11 8.31 -2.55
N VAL A 47 6.48 8.28 -1.38
CA VAL A 47 5.41 9.23 -1.03
C VAL A 47 5.97 10.65 -0.99
N GLU A 48 7.04 10.88 -0.24
CA GLU A 48 7.68 12.21 -0.12
C GLU A 48 8.25 12.72 -1.45
N ASP A 49 8.92 11.86 -2.23
CA ASP A 49 9.42 12.22 -3.56
C ASP A 49 8.28 12.62 -4.52
N THR A 50 7.14 11.92 -4.47
CA THR A 50 5.97 12.27 -5.28
C THR A 50 5.39 13.62 -4.86
N MET A 51 5.28 13.89 -3.55
CA MET A 51 4.79 15.17 -3.02
C MET A 51 5.71 16.32 -3.44
N ALA A 52 7.02 16.17 -3.21
CA ALA A 52 8.02 17.17 -3.55
C ALA A 52 8.07 17.47 -5.04
N ARG A 53 7.99 16.44 -5.88
CA ARG A 53 8.02 16.55 -7.35
C ARG A 53 6.82 17.31 -7.89
N ILE A 54 5.61 17.00 -7.41
CA ILE A 54 4.40 17.75 -7.80
C ILE A 54 4.51 19.20 -7.36
N ALA A 55 4.87 19.47 -6.11
CA ALA A 55 4.98 20.81 -5.56
C ALA A 55 6.05 21.66 -6.29
N THR A 56 7.23 21.09 -6.53
CA THR A 56 8.33 21.76 -7.26
C THR A 56 7.89 22.13 -8.68
N LYS A 57 7.22 21.23 -9.39
CA LYS A 57 6.72 21.53 -10.75
C LYS A 57 5.71 22.66 -10.77
N LEU A 58 4.94 22.82 -9.71
CA LEU A 58 3.91 23.85 -9.58
C LEU A 58 4.44 25.18 -9.03
N GLY A 59 5.75 25.29 -8.82
CA GLY A 59 6.44 26.53 -8.42
C GLY A 59 6.79 26.62 -6.93
N TYR A 60 6.69 25.49 -6.19
CA TYR A 60 6.97 25.42 -4.73
C TYR A 60 8.12 24.45 -4.42
N PRO A 61 9.37 24.76 -4.80
CA PRO A 61 10.53 23.90 -4.55
C PRO A 61 10.91 23.78 -3.06
N GLU A 62 10.46 24.75 -2.24
CA GLU A 62 10.71 24.78 -0.79
C GLU A 62 9.65 24.01 0.01
N SER A 63 8.75 23.30 -0.66
CA SER A 63 7.75 22.46 0.00
C SER A 63 8.42 21.39 0.86
N ASN A 64 7.81 21.09 1.99
CA ASN A 64 8.31 20.08 2.92
C ASN A 64 7.22 19.08 3.26
N SER A 65 7.60 17.81 3.41
CA SER A 65 6.69 16.75 3.77
C SER A 65 7.32 15.86 4.85
N PHE A 66 6.48 15.35 5.72
CA PHE A 66 6.85 14.34 6.71
C PHE A 66 5.83 13.20 6.67
N VAL A 67 6.34 12.00 6.44
CA VAL A 67 5.50 10.82 6.25
C VAL A 67 5.88 9.75 7.26
N THR A 68 4.86 9.22 7.95
CA THR A 68 4.95 8.04 8.80
C THR A 68 3.87 7.04 8.39
N ASN A 69 3.89 5.84 8.95
CA ASN A 69 2.84 4.83 8.68
C ASN A 69 1.41 5.29 9.02
N THR A 70 1.25 6.32 9.85
CA THR A 70 -0.04 6.76 10.37
C THR A 70 -0.37 8.21 10.09
N VAL A 71 0.61 9.02 9.63
CA VAL A 71 0.43 10.45 9.43
C VAL A 71 1.18 10.90 8.19
N ILE A 72 0.54 11.78 7.43
CA ILE A 72 1.14 12.60 6.37
C ILE A 72 1.01 14.04 6.82
N GLU A 73 2.12 14.76 6.83
CA GLU A 73 2.16 16.20 7.01
C GLU A 73 2.79 16.85 5.77
N PHE A 74 2.24 17.98 5.35
CA PHE A 74 2.69 18.69 4.15
C PHE A 74 2.61 20.20 4.35
N VAL A 75 3.69 20.89 4.06
CA VAL A 75 3.81 22.35 4.04
C VAL A 75 4.23 22.78 2.64
N LEU A 76 3.47 23.67 2.03
CA LEU A 76 3.73 24.12 0.66
C LEU A 76 4.89 25.12 0.60
N HIS A 77 4.97 26.04 1.57
CA HIS A 77 6.05 27.02 1.77
C HIS A 77 6.08 27.47 3.24
N ASN A 78 7.13 28.15 3.67
CA ASN A 78 7.39 28.45 5.09
C ASN A 78 6.28 29.23 5.81
N GLU A 79 5.50 30.03 5.09
CA GLU A 79 4.39 30.82 5.66
C GLU A 79 3.04 30.09 5.54
N ALA A 80 2.99 28.93 4.87
CA ALA A 80 1.77 28.18 4.69
C ALA A 80 1.44 27.34 5.92
N TYR A 81 0.15 27.25 6.26
CA TYR A 81 -0.30 26.32 7.30
C TYR A 81 -0.08 24.88 6.86
N PRO A 82 0.47 24.01 7.73
CA PRO A 82 0.64 22.60 7.44
C PRO A 82 -0.72 21.92 7.27
N ARG A 83 -0.80 21.00 6.31
CA ARG A 83 -1.89 20.04 6.22
C ARG A 83 -1.46 18.72 6.81
N LEU A 84 -2.26 18.20 7.72
CA LEU A 84 -2.06 16.91 8.35
C LEU A 84 -3.19 15.96 8.01
N TYR A 85 -2.82 14.74 7.62
CA TYR A 85 -3.77 13.66 7.39
C TYR A 85 -3.40 12.42 8.17
N ARG A 86 -4.36 11.86 8.92
CA ARG A 86 -4.19 10.62 9.65
C ARG A 86 -4.60 9.42 8.81
N ILE A 87 -3.69 8.50 8.58
CA ILE A 87 -3.95 7.20 7.95
C ILE A 87 -4.58 6.26 8.98
N LYS A 88 -5.74 5.70 8.66
CA LYS A 88 -6.47 4.78 9.56
C LYS A 88 -6.32 3.32 9.13
N THR A 89 -6.30 3.08 7.83
CA THR A 89 -6.21 1.75 7.24
C THR A 89 -5.16 1.73 6.15
N ARG A 90 -4.46 0.63 6.02
CA ARG A 90 -3.50 0.38 4.95
C ARG A 90 -3.80 -0.99 4.36
N ASP A 91 -3.69 -1.07 3.05
CA ASP A 91 -3.80 -2.32 2.30
C ASP A 91 -2.81 -2.28 1.15
N THR A 92 -2.35 -3.43 0.67
CA THR A 92 -1.43 -3.47 -0.46
C THR A 92 -2.21 -3.42 -1.78
N ASN A 93 -2.12 -2.27 -2.48
CA ASN A 93 -2.77 -2.08 -3.78
C ASN A 93 -1.82 -1.46 -4.81
N LEU A 94 -1.05 -2.32 -5.49
CA LEU A 94 -0.06 -1.89 -6.49
C LEU A 94 -0.70 -1.17 -7.69
N ILE A 95 -1.96 -1.43 -8.00
CA ILE A 95 -2.68 -0.76 -9.10
C ILE A 95 -2.90 0.71 -8.75
N LYS A 96 -3.40 1.01 -7.55
CA LYS A 96 -3.58 2.38 -7.07
C LYS A 96 -2.25 3.13 -7.00
N ILE A 97 -1.19 2.47 -6.54
CA ILE A 97 0.17 3.06 -6.55
C ILE A 97 0.59 3.42 -7.98
N SER A 98 0.42 2.51 -8.94
CA SER A 98 0.77 2.77 -10.34
C SER A 98 -0.04 3.92 -10.94
N GLN A 99 -1.34 3.97 -10.69
CA GLN A 99 -2.22 5.03 -11.19
C GLN A 99 -1.87 6.40 -10.59
N ALA A 100 -1.64 6.48 -9.27
CA ALA A 100 -1.24 7.73 -8.62
C ALA A 100 0.12 8.24 -9.13
N ASN A 101 1.08 7.35 -9.34
CA ASN A 101 2.37 7.67 -9.94
C ASN A 101 2.23 8.17 -11.38
N GLU A 102 1.31 7.60 -12.16
CA GLU A 102 1.06 8.05 -13.53
C GLU A 102 0.51 9.46 -13.56
N ILE A 103 -0.48 9.79 -12.72
CA ILE A 103 -1.02 11.14 -12.58
C ILE A 103 0.09 12.12 -12.15
N SER A 104 0.92 11.75 -11.17
CA SER A 104 2.06 12.56 -10.76
C SER A 104 2.99 12.88 -11.93
N ARG A 105 3.28 11.91 -12.81
CA ARG A 105 4.09 12.12 -14.01
C ARG A 105 3.41 13.04 -15.01
N GLN A 106 2.11 12.90 -15.21
CA GLN A 106 1.34 13.75 -16.14
C GLN A 106 1.30 15.21 -15.66
N ILE A 107 1.16 15.45 -14.36
CA ILE A 107 1.29 16.79 -13.77
C ILE A 107 2.69 17.35 -14.02
N THR A 108 3.73 16.57 -13.73
CA THR A 108 5.13 17.03 -13.88
C THR A 108 5.53 17.27 -15.34
N ASN A 109 4.97 16.53 -16.27
CA ASN A 109 5.16 16.74 -17.71
C ASN A 109 4.32 17.90 -18.26
N GLY A 110 3.36 18.42 -17.49
CA GLY A 110 2.46 19.49 -17.92
C GLY A 110 1.38 19.03 -18.91
N THR A 111 1.06 17.74 -18.93
CA THR A 111 0.04 17.13 -19.80
C THR A 111 -1.33 17.03 -19.16
N MET A 112 -1.45 17.39 -17.87
CA MET A 112 -2.69 17.34 -17.10
C MET A 112 -2.84 18.60 -16.26
N THR A 113 -4.06 19.14 -16.18
CA THR A 113 -4.40 20.27 -15.30
C THR A 113 -4.55 19.81 -13.85
N LEU A 114 -4.51 20.76 -12.90
CA LEU A 114 -4.67 20.44 -11.48
C LEU A 114 -6.07 19.95 -11.14
N GLU A 115 -7.09 20.55 -11.76
CA GLU A 115 -8.49 20.19 -11.58
C GLU A 115 -8.76 18.77 -12.07
N GLU A 116 -8.21 18.44 -13.23
CA GLU A 116 -8.31 17.11 -13.83
C GLU A 116 -7.56 16.06 -12.99
N ALA A 117 -6.36 16.39 -12.51
CA ALA A 117 -5.58 15.54 -11.62
C ALA A 117 -6.33 15.29 -10.30
N LYS A 118 -6.94 16.32 -9.70
CA LYS A 118 -7.74 16.16 -8.48
C LYS A 118 -8.91 15.21 -8.72
N TYR A 119 -9.66 15.41 -9.80
CA TYR A 119 -10.80 14.57 -10.15
C TYR A 119 -10.38 13.09 -10.32
N GLN A 120 -9.33 12.83 -11.10
CA GLN A 120 -8.86 11.46 -11.33
C GLN A 120 -8.30 10.81 -10.07
N LEU A 121 -7.57 11.56 -9.22
CA LEU A 121 -7.09 11.05 -7.93
C LEU A 121 -8.25 10.71 -6.99
N GLU A 122 -9.29 11.54 -6.92
CA GLU A 122 -10.49 11.27 -6.13
C GLU A 122 -11.21 10.00 -6.64
N GLU A 123 -11.31 9.82 -7.96
CA GLU A 123 -11.86 8.62 -8.56
C GLU A 123 -11.07 7.36 -8.18
N ILE A 124 -9.73 7.40 -8.29
CA ILE A 124 -8.84 6.31 -7.88
C ILE A 124 -9.00 6.02 -6.38
N TYR A 125 -9.09 7.08 -5.57
CA TYR A 125 -9.23 6.94 -4.13
C TYR A 125 -10.49 6.17 -3.75
N VAL A 126 -11.63 6.54 -4.31
CA VAL A 126 -12.95 5.93 -4.02
C VAL A 126 -13.10 4.56 -4.69
N ALA A 127 -12.37 4.27 -5.77
CA ALA A 127 -12.49 3.02 -6.50
C ALA A 127 -12.22 1.81 -5.59
N LYS A 128 -13.26 1.01 -5.35
CA LYS A 128 -13.17 -0.30 -4.70
C LYS A 128 -12.89 -1.34 -5.78
N ARG A 129 -11.61 -1.59 -6.04
CA ARG A 129 -11.21 -2.67 -6.96
C ARG A 129 -10.73 -3.85 -6.14
N ASP A 130 -11.68 -4.60 -5.62
CA ASP A 130 -11.39 -5.86 -4.95
C ASP A 130 -11.52 -7.00 -5.96
N SER A 131 -10.46 -7.80 -6.09
CA SER A 131 -10.49 -8.99 -6.92
C SER A 131 -11.46 -10.01 -6.33
N SER A 132 -12.18 -10.72 -7.19
CA SER A 132 -13.11 -11.75 -6.74
C SER A 132 -12.37 -12.86 -5.97
N LEU A 133 -13.02 -13.43 -4.95
CA LEU A 133 -12.45 -14.55 -4.16
C LEU A 133 -11.93 -15.71 -5.03
N PRO A 134 -12.65 -16.16 -6.09
CA PRO A 134 -12.14 -17.21 -6.98
C PRO A 134 -10.82 -16.82 -7.66
N PHE A 135 -10.69 -15.57 -8.12
CA PHE A 135 -9.45 -15.09 -8.73
C PHE A 135 -8.29 -15.09 -7.74
N LYS A 136 -8.52 -14.64 -6.51
CA LYS A 136 -7.53 -14.68 -5.42
C LYS A 136 -7.13 -16.14 -5.09
N GLY A 137 -8.08 -17.06 -5.08
CA GLY A 137 -7.82 -18.50 -4.89
C GLY A 137 -6.93 -19.08 -5.99
N ILE A 138 -7.20 -18.77 -7.26
CA ILE A 138 -6.37 -19.20 -8.39
C ILE A 138 -4.95 -18.63 -8.25
N ALA A 139 -4.80 -17.37 -7.87
CA ALA A 139 -3.49 -16.77 -7.65
C ALA A 139 -2.72 -17.49 -6.52
N ALA A 140 -3.37 -17.81 -5.41
CA ALA A 140 -2.78 -18.57 -4.31
C ALA A 140 -2.34 -19.97 -4.75
N ALA A 141 -3.14 -20.66 -5.59
CA ALA A 141 -2.79 -21.96 -6.16
C ALA A 141 -1.52 -21.88 -7.02
N ILE A 142 -1.42 -20.86 -7.88
CA ILE A 142 -0.25 -20.64 -8.74
C ILE A 142 0.98 -20.37 -7.88
N ILE A 143 0.86 -19.52 -6.84
CA ILE A 143 1.96 -19.19 -5.92
C ILE A 143 2.43 -20.47 -5.22
N ALA A 144 1.54 -21.24 -4.60
CA ALA A 144 1.89 -22.48 -3.89
C ALA A 144 2.59 -23.49 -4.81
N THR A 145 2.09 -23.67 -6.04
CA THR A 145 2.72 -24.56 -7.03
C THR A 145 4.10 -24.07 -7.43
N SER A 146 4.26 -22.78 -7.69
CA SER A 146 5.55 -22.19 -8.09
C SER A 146 6.59 -22.31 -7.00
N PHE A 147 6.22 -22.06 -5.76
CA PHE A 147 7.14 -22.20 -4.62
C PHE A 147 7.49 -23.65 -4.31
N LEU A 148 6.54 -24.58 -4.46
CA LEU A 148 6.84 -26.00 -4.35
C LEU A 148 7.90 -26.43 -5.38
N TYR A 149 7.73 -25.98 -6.63
CA TYR A 149 8.71 -26.26 -7.70
C TYR A 149 10.08 -25.64 -7.40
N LEU A 150 10.11 -24.37 -6.96
CA LEU A 150 11.36 -23.68 -6.63
C LEU A 150 12.15 -24.35 -5.50
N GLN A 151 11.46 -25.00 -4.57
CA GLN A 151 12.08 -25.76 -3.46
C GLN A 151 12.47 -27.19 -3.84
N GLY A 152 12.31 -27.60 -5.10
CA GLY A 152 12.57 -28.96 -5.55
C GLY A 152 11.56 -29.98 -5.04
N GLY A 153 10.34 -29.54 -4.67
CA GLY A 153 9.26 -30.42 -4.26
C GLY A 153 8.83 -31.40 -5.36
N ARG A 154 8.26 -32.52 -4.95
CA ARG A 154 7.84 -33.58 -5.87
C ARG A 154 6.49 -33.24 -6.52
N LEU A 155 6.26 -33.73 -7.74
CA LEU A 155 4.99 -33.52 -8.44
C LEU A 155 3.78 -34.12 -7.68
N VAL A 156 4.00 -35.16 -6.90
CA VAL A 156 2.94 -35.78 -6.07
C VAL A 156 2.44 -34.87 -4.95
N ASP A 157 3.26 -33.90 -4.52
CA ASP A 157 2.94 -32.96 -3.44
C ASP A 157 2.14 -31.75 -3.92
N ILE A 158 2.05 -31.53 -5.25
CA ILE A 158 1.37 -30.37 -5.84
C ILE A 158 -0.08 -30.29 -5.38
N ILE A 159 -0.81 -31.39 -5.39
CA ILE A 159 -2.23 -31.40 -5.03
C ILE A 159 -2.41 -30.95 -3.60
N THR A 160 -1.61 -31.49 -2.67
CA THR A 160 -1.67 -31.13 -1.25
C THR A 160 -1.30 -29.67 -1.03
N ALA A 161 -0.18 -29.21 -1.62
CA ALA A 161 0.29 -27.83 -1.47
C ALA A 161 -0.71 -26.81 -2.04
N VAL A 162 -1.30 -27.10 -3.20
CA VAL A 162 -2.33 -26.26 -3.83
C VAL A 162 -3.58 -26.18 -2.99
N LEU A 163 -4.09 -27.32 -2.50
CA LEU A 163 -5.30 -27.35 -1.65
C LEU A 163 -5.03 -26.62 -0.34
N ALA A 164 -3.92 -26.90 0.35
CA ALA A 164 -3.57 -26.26 1.59
C ALA A 164 -3.39 -24.75 1.43
N GLY A 165 -2.59 -24.32 0.46
CA GLY A 165 -2.29 -22.91 0.20
C GLY A 165 -3.54 -22.13 -0.23
N THR A 166 -4.36 -22.69 -1.13
CA THR A 166 -5.57 -22.02 -1.61
C THR A 166 -6.62 -21.88 -0.50
N ILE A 167 -6.91 -22.97 0.22
CA ILE A 167 -7.93 -22.95 1.29
C ILE A 167 -7.45 -22.06 2.44
N GLY A 168 -6.19 -22.21 2.87
CA GLY A 168 -5.62 -21.38 3.93
C GLY A 168 -5.66 -19.89 3.58
N TYR A 169 -5.25 -19.52 2.37
CA TYR A 169 -5.32 -18.13 1.90
C TYR A 169 -6.75 -17.59 1.87
N LEU A 170 -7.71 -18.37 1.38
CA LEU A 170 -9.12 -17.95 1.37
C LEU A 170 -9.69 -17.78 2.79
N VAL A 171 -9.26 -18.61 3.73
CA VAL A 171 -9.62 -18.45 5.15
C VAL A 171 -9.08 -17.13 5.69
N VAL A 172 -7.79 -16.80 5.44
CA VAL A 172 -7.21 -15.50 5.82
C VAL A 172 -8.02 -14.35 5.23
N GLU A 173 -8.28 -14.38 3.93
CA GLU A 173 -9.01 -13.32 3.22
C GLU A 173 -10.44 -13.09 3.78
N ILE A 174 -11.14 -14.18 4.11
CA ILE A 174 -12.49 -14.12 4.67
C ILE A 174 -12.47 -13.59 6.11
N LEU A 175 -11.49 -14.02 6.91
CA LEU A 175 -11.37 -13.59 8.31
C LEU A 175 -10.92 -12.13 8.40
N ASP A 176 -9.97 -11.70 7.57
CA ASP A 176 -9.51 -10.31 7.53
C ASP A 176 -10.66 -9.35 7.24
N ARG A 177 -11.52 -9.69 6.27
CA ARG A 177 -12.72 -8.92 5.95
C ARG A 177 -13.74 -8.83 7.09
N LYS A 178 -13.80 -9.84 7.97
CA LYS A 178 -14.80 -9.92 9.05
C LYS A 178 -14.30 -9.38 10.37
N LEU A 179 -13.07 -9.72 10.74
CA LEU A 179 -12.54 -9.48 12.08
C LEU A 179 -11.84 -8.12 12.20
N HIS A 180 -11.31 -7.57 11.11
CA HIS A 180 -10.46 -6.35 11.11
C HIS A 180 -9.37 -6.41 12.20
N ALA A 181 -8.89 -7.62 12.51
CA ALA A 181 -7.89 -7.92 13.53
C ALA A 181 -6.59 -8.31 12.83
N GLN A 182 -5.51 -7.65 13.19
CA GLN A 182 -4.18 -8.00 12.68
C GLN A 182 -3.71 -9.33 13.27
N PHE A 183 -3.00 -10.14 12.50
CA PHE A 183 -2.32 -11.39 12.85
C PHE A 183 -3.22 -12.62 13.14
N ILE A 184 -4.46 -12.43 13.56
CA ILE A 184 -5.40 -13.53 13.85
C ILE A 184 -5.80 -14.28 12.57
N PRO A 185 -6.14 -13.61 11.46
CA PRO A 185 -6.42 -14.28 10.20
C PRO A 185 -5.26 -15.17 9.71
N GLU A 186 -4.03 -14.66 9.77
CA GLU A 186 -2.84 -15.38 9.32
C GLU A 186 -2.54 -16.60 10.21
N PHE A 187 -2.70 -16.47 11.52
CA PHE A 187 -2.57 -17.61 12.44
C PHE A 187 -3.58 -18.72 12.13
N ILE A 188 -4.87 -18.37 11.99
CA ILE A 188 -5.93 -19.35 11.70
C ILE A 188 -5.75 -19.96 10.31
N GLY A 189 -5.43 -19.14 9.31
CA GLY A 189 -5.14 -19.64 7.95
C GLY A 189 -3.96 -20.60 7.91
N SER A 190 -2.90 -20.30 8.67
CA SER A 190 -1.72 -21.17 8.79
C SER A 190 -2.02 -22.47 9.51
N LEU A 191 -2.86 -22.44 10.55
CA LEU A 191 -3.34 -23.64 11.22
C LEU A 191 -4.10 -24.56 10.24
N VAL A 192 -4.96 -23.98 9.41
CA VAL A 192 -5.68 -24.73 8.37
C VAL A 192 -4.70 -25.31 7.33
N ILE A 193 -3.68 -24.56 6.94
CA ILE A 193 -2.62 -25.05 6.06
C ILE A 193 -1.91 -26.24 6.70
N GLY A 194 -1.49 -26.12 7.96
CA GLY A 194 -0.82 -27.22 8.69
C GLY A 194 -1.66 -28.48 8.72
N ILE A 195 -2.93 -28.38 9.10
CA ILE A 195 -3.87 -29.53 9.15
C ILE A 195 -4.00 -30.21 7.78
N ILE A 196 -4.27 -29.43 6.72
CA ILE A 196 -4.42 -29.99 5.36
C ILE A 196 -3.13 -30.62 4.88
N SER A 197 -1.99 -30.02 5.17
CA SER A 197 -0.68 -30.54 4.77
C SER A 197 -0.35 -31.87 5.45
N VAL A 198 -0.63 -31.99 6.75
CA VAL A 198 -0.43 -33.24 7.51
C VAL A 198 -1.36 -34.33 6.98
N ILE A 199 -2.64 -34.05 6.79
CA ILE A 199 -3.60 -35.01 6.23
C ILE A 199 -3.17 -35.43 4.82
N GLY A 200 -2.84 -34.50 3.94
CA GLY A 200 -2.42 -34.81 2.58
C GLY A 200 -1.14 -35.62 2.52
N HIS A 201 -0.16 -35.33 3.38
CA HIS A 201 1.07 -36.11 3.50
C HIS A 201 0.80 -37.53 4.00
N ALA A 202 -0.17 -37.72 4.89
CA ALA A 202 -0.54 -39.08 5.34
C ALA A 202 -1.09 -39.97 4.21
N PHE A 203 -1.73 -39.40 3.19
CA PHE A 203 -2.16 -40.12 1.98
C PHE A 203 -1.05 -40.35 0.96
N VAL A 204 -0.01 -39.50 0.97
CA VAL A 204 1.16 -39.56 0.05
C VAL A 204 2.47 -39.47 0.84
N PRO A 205 2.86 -40.52 1.57
CA PRO A 205 4.01 -40.48 2.48
C PRO A 205 5.36 -40.29 1.77
N SER A 206 5.40 -40.42 0.44
CA SER A 206 6.63 -40.22 -0.35
C SER A 206 7.05 -38.77 -0.50
N GLY A 207 6.18 -37.80 -0.14
CA GLY A 207 6.44 -36.37 -0.19
C GLY A 207 7.26 -35.88 1.00
N ASP A 208 7.61 -34.58 0.98
CA ASP A 208 8.22 -33.89 2.10
C ASP A 208 7.23 -32.88 2.71
N LEU A 209 6.77 -33.16 3.94
CA LEU A 209 5.81 -32.34 4.66
C LEU A 209 6.29 -30.90 4.84
N ALA A 210 7.57 -30.68 5.14
CA ALA A 210 8.14 -29.36 5.34
C ALA A 210 8.05 -28.53 4.06
N THR A 211 8.42 -29.10 2.92
CA THR A 211 8.31 -28.44 1.61
C THR A 211 6.88 -28.13 1.23
N ILE A 212 5.91 -29.00 1.53
CA ILE A 212 4.48 -28.76 1.30
C ILE A 212 4.02 -27.56 2.13
N ILE A 213 4.30 -27.53 3.44
CA ILE A 213 3.89 -26.44 4.34
C ILE A 213 4.49 -25.12 3.89
N ILE A 214 5.81 -25.07 3.63
CA ILE A 214 6.49 -23.85 3.20
C ILE A 214 5.87 -23.32 1.90
N ALA A 215 5.62 -24.17 0.91
CA ALA A 215 5.00 -23.75 -0.34
C ALA A 215 3.57 -23.23 -0.14
N ALA A 216 2.79 -23.89 0.74
CA ALA A 216 1.40 -23.53 1.00
C ALA A 216 1.24 -22.23 1.79
N VAL A 217 2.20 -21.85 2.64
CA VAL A 217 2.13 -20.58 3.40
C VAL A 217 2.55 -19.35 2.59
N MET A 218 3.27 -19.53 1.48
CA MET A 218 3.81 -18.41 0.68
C MET A 218 2.77 -17.36 0.25
N PRO A 219 1.52 -17.70 -0.09
CA PRO A 219 0.51 -16.71 -0.42
C PRO A 219 0.18 -15.74 0.72
N ILE A 220 0.40 -16.13 1.98
CA ILE A 220 0.09 -15.32 3.18
C ILE A 220 1.31 -14.64 3.81
N VAL A 221 2.51 -14.94 3.32
CA VAL A 221 3.76 -14.30 3.80
C VAL A 221 3.74 -12.82 3.43
N PRO A 222 4.02 -11.90 4.37
CA PRO A 222 3.95 -10.45 4.16
C PRO A 222 5.17 -9.90 3.39
N GLY A 223 5.41 -10.44 2.17
CA GLY A 223 6.62 -10.14 1.38
C GLY A 223 6.76 -8.68 0.98
N VAL A 224 5.67 -8.04 0.55
CA VAL A 224 5.66 -6.61 0.18
C VAL A 224 5.96 -5.73 1.40
N LEU A 225 5.39 -6.07 2.56
CA LEU A 225 5.64 -5.34 3.80
C LEU A 225 7.12 -5.39 4.20
N ILE A 226 7.74 -6.58 4.11
CA ILE A 226 9.17 -6.78 4.41
C ILE A 226 10.04 -5.98 3.44
N THR A 227 9.75 -6.06 2.15
CA THR A 227 10.51 -5.35 1.12
C THR A 227 10.43 -3.84 1.32
N ASN A 228 9.23 -3.31 1.58
CA ASN A 228 9.03 -1.89 1.82
C ASN A 228 9.67 -1.42 3.13
N ALA A 229 9.69 -2.25 4.17
CA ALA A 229 10.42 -1.94 5.40
C ALA A 229 11.92 -1.73 5.13
N ILE A 230 12.53 -2.62 4.34
CA ILE A 230 13.94 -2.50 3.95
C ILE A 230 14.18 -1.23 3.13
N GLN A 231 13.27 -0.90 2.21
CA GLN A 231 13.37 0.33 1.41
C GLN A 231 13.25 1.59 2.29
N ASP A 232 12.35 1.58 3.28
CA ASP A 232 12.24 2.67 4.26
C ASP A 232 13.51 2.84 5.10
N LEU A 233 14.17 1.74 5.47
CA LEU A 233 15.48 1.78 6.16
C LEU A 233 16.54 2.48 5.32
N PHE A 234 16.68 2.10 4.05
CA PHE A 234 17.64 2.73 3.13
C PHE A 234 17.28 4.17 2.79
N GLY A 235 15.99 4.51 2.81
CA GLY A 235 15.49 5.88 2.63
C GLY A 235 15.61 6.77 3.87
N GLY A 236 16.08 6.24 5.00
CA GLY A 236 16.21 6.99 6.27
C GLY A 236 14.90 7.11 7.07
N HIS A 237 13.82 6.46 6.64
CA HIS A 237 12.52 6.47 7.32
C HIS A 237 12.47 5.47 8.48
N MET A 238 13.27 5.69 9.53
CA MET A 238 13.47 4.73 10.63
C MET A 238 12.18 4.37 11.36
N LEU A 239 11.25 5.31 11.54
CA LEU A 239 9.96 5.05 12.18
C LEU A 239 9.09 4.09 11.33
N MET A 240 9.08 4.29 10.01
CA MET A 240 8.35 3.41 9.09
C MET A 240 8.98 2.02 9.03
N PHE A 241 10.32 1.96 8.92
CA PHE A 241 11.06 0.71 8.99
C PHE A 241 10.74 -0.08 10.25
N THR A 242 10.87 0.55 11.43
CA THR A 242 10.64 -0.14 12.72
C THR A 242 9.21 -0.66 12.83
N THR A 243 8.22 0.14 12.47
CA THR A 243 6.81 -0.24 12.55
C THR A 243 6.48 -1.39 11.58
N LYS A 244 6.90 -1.28 10.30
CA LYS A 244 6.67 -2.32 9.29
C LYS A 244 7.41 -3.62 9.62
N SER A 245 8.64 -3.52 10.12
CA SER A 245 9.41 -4.70 10.54
C SER A 245 8.76 -5.42 11.72
N LEU A 246 8.26 -4.69 12.70
CA LEU A 246 7.54 -5.30 13.83
C LEU A 246 6.24 -5.96 13.36
N GLU A 247 5.48 -5.32 12.50
CA GLU A 247 4.27 -5.88 11.89
C GLU A 247 4.56 -7.17 11.13
N ALA A 248 5.60 -7.17 10.27
CA ALA A 248 6.03 -8.36 9.53
C ALA A 248 6.51 -9.49 10.46
N LEU A 249 7.23 -9.15 11.53
CA LEU A 249 7.73 -10.12 12.51
C LEU A 249 6.57 -10.79 13.25
N VAL A 250 5.58 -10.04 13.73
CA VAL A 250 4.43 -10.60 14.44
C VAL A 250 3.58 -11.47 13.51
N THR A 251 3.40 -11.05 12.24
CA THR A 251 2.74 -11.88 11.23
C THR A 251 3.49 -13.20 10.99
N ALA A 252 4.83 -13.13 10.84
CA ALA A 252 5.66 -14.34 10.66
C ALA A 252 5.59 -15.28 11.85
N PHE A 253 5.59 -14.77 13.08
CA PHE A 253 5.36 -15.57 14.27
C PHE A 253 3.96 -16.19 14.29
N GLY A 254 2.93 -15.45 13.91
CA GLY A 254 1.58 -15.96 13.79
C GLY A 254 1.49 -17.12 12.81
N ILE A 255 2.11 -16.99 11.63
CA ILE A 255 2.19 -18.05 10.62
C ILE A 255 2.95 -19.28 11.17
N GLY A 256 4.13 -19.08 11.76
CA GLY A 256 4.92 -20.17 12.33
C GLY A 256 4.20 -20.93 13.43
N ALA A 257 3.56 -20.21 14.35
CA ALA A 257 2.77 -20.82 15.42
C ALA A 257 1.50 -21.54 14.91
N GLY A 258 0.93 -21.08 13.80
CA GLY A 258 -0.26 -21.72 13.21
C GLY A 258 0.06 -23.08 12.56
N VAL A 259 1.22 -23.22 11.92
CA VAL A 259 1.62 -24.47 11.23
C VAL A 259 2.31 -25.48 12.15
N SER A 260 2.68 -25.09 13.39
CA SER A 260 3.34 -25.98 14.38
C SER A 260 2.36 -26.92 15.06
#